data_380e8bccb4fef4fab83b9a3108e47e08
#
_entry.id   380e8bccb4fef4fab83b9a3108e47e08
#
_cell.length_a   1.000
_cell.length_b   1.000
_cell.length_c   1.000
_cell.angle_alpha   90.00
_cell.angle_beta   90.00
_cell.angle_gamma   90.00
#
_symmetry.space_group_name_H-M   'P 1'
#
loop_
_entity.id
_entity.type
_entity.pdbx_description
1 polymer ?
#
loop_
_entity_poly.entity_id
_entity_poly.type
_entity_poly.pdbx_seq_one_letter_code
_entity_poly.pdbx_strand_id
1 'polypeptide(L)'
;YEDLIVLTRDLLENKSVADWVLYKLDGGIDHVLIDEAQDTSPNQWAIVKAVTEEFFNGLGAADKVRTVFAVGDRKQSIYSFQGADPREFENMRRYFAAKASNFDEVKLEVSFRSTATVLDSVNTVFGDEYAKQGVVLEGEDITHIPFRLGDGGRVELWPLVEPQEGENPDMWRPPVERVPGESTSSRLAKMIAAKIKEQVSRGDILVSQNRPVRYRDYMILVQRRNSFVEEMVRECKNAGVNVSGVDKIRLLEQIAVQDLVALGQFLLLPTDDLTLA
;
A
#
# COMPACT_ATOMS: atom_id res chain seq x y z
N TYR A 1 -10.84 -9.47 -9.99
CA TYR A 1 -11.42 -8.39 -9.16
C TYR A 1 -11.80 -7.21 -10.03
N GLU A 2 -10.94 -6.84 -10.97
CA GLU A 2 -11.16 -5.76 -11.94
C GLU A 2 -12.38 -6.01 -12.82
N ASP A 3 -12.57 -7.24 -13.28
CA ASP A 3 -13.74 -7.63 -14.09
C ASP A 3 -15.06 -7.36 -13.36
N LEU A 4 -15.12 -7.57 -12.05
CA LEU A 4 -16.31 -7.28 -11.25
C LEU A 4 -16.64 -5.79 -11.22
N ILE A 5 -15.62 -4.94 -11.14
CA ILE A 5 -15.78 -3.48 -11.15
C ILE A 5 -16.32 -3.04 -12.51
N VAL A 6 -15.71 -3.54 -13.60
CA VAL A 6 -16.14 -3.23 -14.97
C VAL A 6 -17.58 -3.70 -15.22
N LEU A 7 -17.89 -4.95 -14.89
CA LEU A 7 -19.24 -5.49 -15.04
C LEU A 7 -20.29 -4.73 -14.23
N THR A 8 -19.92 -4.30 -13.00
CA THR A 8 -20.84 -3.50 -12.16
C THR A 8 -21.05 -2.11 -12.76
N ARG A 9 -19.99 -1.45 -13.24
CA ARG A 9 -20.11 -0.18 -13.94
C ARG A 9 -21.01 -0.31 -15.17
N ASP A 10 -20.74 -1.30 -16.03
CA ASP A 10 -21.50 -1.52 -17.26
C ASP A 10 -22.98 -1.82 -16.98
N LEU A 11 -23.26 -2.56 -15.90
CA LEU A 11 -24.63 -2.82 -15.43
C LEU A 11 -25.34 -1.54 -15.03
N LEU A 12 -24.68 -0.64 -14.29
CA LEU A 12 -25.25 0.61 -13.81
C LEU A 12 -25.32 1.71 -14.90
N GLU A 13 -24.50 1.62 -15.95
CA GLU A 13 -24.56 2.52 -17.11
C GLU A 13 -25.57 2.07 -18.17
N ASN A 14 -26.00 0.80 -18.15
CA ASN A 14 -26.97 0.25 -19.09
C ASN A 14 -28.40 0.69 -18.70
N LYS A 15 -28.90 1.74 -19.32
CA LYS A 15 -30.21 2.35 -19.03
C LYS A 15 -31.39 1.38 -18.95
N SER A 16 -31.35 0.25 -19.65
CA SER A 16 -32.47 -0.71 -19.65
C SER A 16 -32.56 -1.57 -18.37
N VAL A 17 -31.46 -1.72 -17.65
CA VAL A 17 -31.35 -2.55 -16.44
C VAL A 17 -31.01 -1.70 -15.22
N ALA A 18 -30.27 -0.62 -15.44
CA ALA A 18 -29.79 0.29 -14.38
C ALA A 18 -30.94 0.82 -13.52
N ASP A 19 -32.02 1.30 -14.12
CA ASP A 19 -33.15 1.87 -13.40
C ASP A 19 -33.76 0.88 -12.39
N TRP A 20 -33.89 -0.39 -12.76
CA TRP A 20 -34.39 -1.42 -11.85
C TRP A 20 -33.41 -1.74 -10.73
N VAL A 21 -32.11 -1.86 -11.07
CA VAL A 21 -31.03 -2.14 -10.08
C VAL A 21 -30.89 -0.98 -9.11
N LEU A 22 -30.84 0.26 -9.62
CA LEU A 22 -30.76 1.47 -8.82
C LEU A 22 -31.99 1.63 -7.93
N TYR A 23 -33.22 1.37 -8.45
CA TYR A 23 -34.44 1.37 -7.66
C TYR A 23 -34.37 0.37 -6.49
N LYS A 24 -33.78 -0.82 -6.72
CA LYS A 24 -33.58 -1.81 -5.65
C LYS A 24 -32.54 -1.37 -4.63
N LEU A 25 -31.49 -0.70 -5.06
CA LEU A 25 -30.43 -0.15 -4.21
C LEU A 25 -30.89 1.11 -3.47
N ASP A 26 -31.70 1.95 -4.14
CA ASP A 26 -32.18 3.22 -3.59
C ASP A 26 -33.03 3.06 -2.32
N GLY A 27 -33.73 1.93 -2.19
CA GLY A 27 -34.47 1.58 -0.97
C GLY A 27 -33.58 1.18 0.23
N GLY A 28 -32.25 1.02 0.05
CA GLY A 28 -31.35 0.49 1.06
C GLY A 28 -30.08 1.29 1.34
N ILE A 29 -29.74 2.28 0.51
CA ILE A 29 -28.53 3.08 0.68
C ILE A 29 -28.91 4.54 0.92
N ASP A 30 -28.68 5.01 2.13
CA ASP A 30 -28.91 6.41 2.51
C ASP A 30 -27.59 7.18 2.66
N HIS A 31 -26.48 6.49 2.97
CA HIS A 31 -25.18 7.10 3.21
C HIS A 31 -24.09 6.36 2.46
N VAL A 32 -23.23 7.09 1.75
CA VAL A 32 -22.05 6.55 1.06
C VAL A 32 -20.81 7.17 1.68
N LEU A 33 -19.92 6.32 2.18
CA LEU A 33 -18.62 6.71 2.75
C LEU A 33 -17.51 6.13 1.89
N ILE A 34 -16.58 6.99 1.47
CA ILE A 34 -15.43 6.62 0.64
C ILE A 34 -14.18 6.98 1.40
N ASP A 35 -13.42 5.96 1.77
CA ASP A 35 -12.11 6.12 2.39
C ASP A 35 -11.01 5.95 1.35
N GLU A 36 -9.85 6.58 1.56
CA GLU A 36 -8.72 6.58 0.64
C GLU A 36 -9.12 6.92 -0.81
N ALA A 37 -9.94 7.96 -0.94
CA ALA A 37 -10.57 8.35 -2.19
C ALA A 37 -9.58 8.62 -3.34
N GLN A 38 -8.33 8.99 -3.04
CA GLN A 38 -7.26 9.18 -4.02
C GLN A 38 -6.81 7.88 -4.69
N ASP A 39 -7.10 6.72 -4.09
CA ASP A 39 -6.74 5.41 -4.63
C ASP A 39 -7.90 4.73 -5.38
N THR A 40 -9.02 5.44 -5.51
CA THR A 40 -10.21 4.97 -6.23
C THR A 40 -10.02 5.14 -7.74
N SER A 41 -10.26 4.06 -8.50
CA SER A 41 -10.16 4.08 -9.97
C SER A 41 -11.33 4.82 -10.62
N PRO A 42 -11.19 5.30 -11.87
CA PRO A 42 -12.28 5.94 -12.62
C PRO A 42 -13.52 5.06 -12.73
N ASN A 43 -13.37 3.74 -12.89
CA ASN A 43 -14.47 2.80 -12.95
C ASN A 43 -15.25 2.71 -11.62
N GLN A 44 -14.52 2.71 -10.50
CA GLN A 44 -15.13 2.74 -9.17
C GLN A 44 -15.88 4.07 -8.92
N TRP A 45 -15.30 5.19 -9.34
CA TRP A 45 -15.96 6.48 -9.27
C TRP A 45 -17.22 6.54 -10.14
N ALA A 46 -17.24 5.90 -11.31
CA ALA A 46 -18.44 5.79 -12.14
C ALA A 46 -19.56 5.05 -11.41
N ILE A 47 -19.24 3.97 -10.68
CA ILE A 47 -20.21 3.24 -9.83
C ILE A 47 -20.74 4.15 -8.71
N VAL A 48 -19.85 4.83 -7.98
CA VAL A 48 -20.24 5.77 -6.91
C VAL A 48 -21.17 6.83 -7.44
N LYS A 49 -20.82 7.42 -8.59
CA LYS A 49 -21.64 8.44 -9.26
C LYS A 49 -23.02 7.93 -9.61
N ALA A 50 -23.12 6.74 -10.21
CA ALA A 50 -24.40 6.13 -10.57
C ALA A 50 -25.28 5.86 -9.33
N VAL A 51 -24.70 5.30 -8.26
CA VAL A 51 -25.43 5.00 -7.02
C VAL A 51 -25.90 6.26 -6.29
N THR A 52 -25.12 7.36 -6.38
CA THR A 52 -25.43 8.60 -5.65
C THR A 52 -26.20 9.63 -6.47
N GLU A 53 -26.46 9.39 -7.75
CA GLU A 53 -27.13 10.36 -8.61
C GLU A 53 -28.51 10.76 -8.10
N GLU A 54 -29.28 9.79 -7.62
CA GLU A 54 -30.61 10.02 -7.04
C GLU A 54 -30.56 10.82 -5.72
N PHE A 55 -29.44 10.88 -5.04
CA PHE A 55 -29.30 11.67 -3.81
C PHE A 55 -29.48 13.17 -4.04
N PHE A 56 -29.26 13.63 -5.27
CA PHE A 56 -29.25 15.03 -5.64
C PHE A 56 -30.48 15.46 -6.48
N ASN A 57 -31.33 14.51 -6.88
CA ASN A 57 -32.46 14.79 -7.78
C ASN A 57 -33.74 15.30 -7.06
N GLY A 58 -33.62 15.81 -5.83
CA GLY A 58 -34.71 16.37 -5.06
C GLY A 58 -35.35 15.38 -4.08
N LEU A 59 -36.37 15.84 -3.37
CA LEU A 59 -37.13 15.02 -2.43
C LEU A 59 -37.77 13.85 -3.17
N GLY A 60 -37.05 12.74 -3.28
CA GLY A 60 -37.63 11.47 -3.66
C GLY A 60 -38.71 11.04 -2.66
N ALA A 61 -39.43 9.98 -2.93
CA ALA A 61 -40.61 9.53 -2.18
C ALA A 61 -40.38 9.25 -0.67
N ALA A 62 -39.19 9.46 -0.13
CA ALA A 62 -38.87 9.37 1.28
C ALA A 62 -38.18 10.67 1.72
N ASP A 63 -38.71 11.30 2.78
CA ASP A 63 -38.11 12.45 3.52
C ASP A 63 -36.81 12.05 4.25
N LYS A 64 -35.85 11.37 3.56
CA LYS A 64 -34.64 10.89 4.16
C LYS A 64 -33.45 11.77 3.76
N VAL A 65 -32.66 12.12 4.75
CA VAL A 65 -31.39 12.80 4.51
C VAL A 65 -30.37 11.78 3.97
N ARG A 66 -29.89 12.01 2.75
CA ARG A 66 -28.88 11.20 2.11
C ARG A 66 -27.55 11.95 2.08
N THR A 67 -26.46 11.27 2.29
CA THR A 67 -25.14 11.90 2.37
C THR A 67 -24.08 11.12 1.59
N VAL A 68 -23.15 11.86 1.04
CA VAL A 68 -21.88 11.32 0.50
C VAL A 68 -20.75 11.94 1.30
N PHE A 69 -19.87 11.10 1.83
CA PHE A 69 -18.68 11.51 2.55
C PHE A 69 -17.47 10.85 1.89
N ALA A 70 -16.51 11.65 1.45
CA ALA A 70 -15.25 11.15 0.88
C ALA A 70 -14.08 11.74 1.63
N VAL A 71 -13.13 10.90 2.01
CA VAL A 71 -11.86 11.31 2.62
C VAL A 71 -10.71 10.76 1.82
N GLY A 72 -9.69 11.57 1.62
CA GLY A 72 -8.49 11.19 0.88
C GLY A 72 -7.43 12.29 0.89
N ASP A 73 -6.22 11.90 0.56
CA ASP A 73 -5.10 12.81 0.39
C ASP A 73 -4.34 12.44 -0.89
N ARG A 74 -4.38 13.30 -1.90
CA ARG A 74 -3.68 13.08 -3.19
C ARG A 74 -2.19 12.78 -3.02
N LYS A 75 -1.55 13.36 -2.00
CA LYS A 75 -0.14 13.15 -1.70
C LYS A 75 0.18 11.72 -1.29
N GLN A 76 -0.84 10.96 -0.86
CA GLN A 76 -0.73 9.56 -0.42
C GLN A 76 -1.10 8.55 -1.52
N SER A 77 -1.43 9.00 -2.73
CA SER A 77 -1.76 8.07 -3.82
C SER A 77 -0.53 7.27 -4.26
N ILE A 78 -0.60 5.95 -4.09
CA ILE A 78 0.46 5.00 -4.44
C ILE A 78 -0.03 3.85 -5.33
N TYR A 79 -1.31 3.85 -5.72
CA TYR A 79 -1.95 2.75 -6.46
C TYR A 79 -2.22 3.07 -7.94
N SER A 80 -1.45 3.97 -8.55
CA SER A 80 -1.56 4.28 -9.99
C SER A 80 -1.38 3.03 -10.88
N PHE A 81 -0.57 2.06 -10.45
CA PHE A 81 -0.39 0.77 -11.13
C PHE A 81 -1.63 -0.14 -11.06
N GLN A 82 -2.60 0.15 -10.20
CA GLN A 82 -3.90 -0.50 -10.12
C GLN A 82 -5.03 0.35 -10.73
N GLY A 83 -4.67 1.35 -11.53
CA GLY A 83 -5.63 2.21 -12.23
C GLY A 83 -6.20 3.35 -11.39
N ALA A 84 -5.67 3.61 -10.18
CA ALA A 84 -6.03 4.80 -9.43
C ALA A 84 -5.53 6.06 -10.14
N ASP A 85 -6.39 7.07 -10.25
CA ASP A 85 -6.03 8.38 -10.77
C ASP A 85 -6.38 9.47 -9.75
N PRO A 86 -5.37 10.07 -9.09
CA PRO A 86 -5.61 11.13 -8.10
C PRO A 86 -6.35 12.36 -8.65
N ARG A 87 -6.32 12.55 -9.98
CA ARG A 87 -7.07 13.64 -10.64
C ARG A 87 -8.58 13.40 -10.58
N GLU A 88 -9.01 12.13 -10.59
CA GLU A 88 -10.43 11.80 -10.48
C GLU A 88 -10.99 12.17 -9.11
N PHE A 89 -10.21 12.10 -8.05
CA PHE A 89 -10.65 12.58 -6.73
C PHE A 89 -11.00 14.08 -6.79
N GLU A 90 -10.18 14.90 -7.44
CA GLU A 90 -10.45 16.32 -7.63
C GLU A 90 -11.64 16.57 -8.57
N ASN A 91 -11.78 15.78 -9.64
CA ASN A 91 -12.93 15.86 -10.55
C ASN A 91 -14.23 15.53 -9.82
N MET A 92 -14.22 14.51 -8.98
CA MET A 92 -15.38 14.12 -8.19
C MET A 92 -15.72 15.13 -7.10
N ARG A 93 -14.71 15.75 -6.47
CA ARG A 93 -14.92 16.89 -5.56
C ARG A 93 -15.70 18.00 -6.24
N ARG A 94 -15.28 18.41 -7.45
CA ARG A 94 -15.98 19.44 -8.24
C ARG A 94 -17.39 19.00 -8.66
N TYR A 95 -17.54 17.73 -9.03
CA TYR A 95 -18.83 17.17 -9.39
C TYR A 95 -19.83 17.25 -8.23
N PHE A 96 -19.44 16.80 -7.03
CA PHE A 96 -20.31 16.85 -5.87
C PHE A 96 -20.56 18.28 -5.39
N ALA A 97 -19.56 19.15 -5.43
CA ALA A 97 -19.73 20.57 -5.11
C ALA A 97 -20.74 21.29 -6.02
N ALA A 98 -20.82 20.87 -7.29
CA ALA A 98 -21.79 21.44 -8.23
C ALA A 98 -23.22 20.87 -8.06
N LYS A 99 -23.35 19.64 -7.55
CA LYS A 99 -24.66 18.95 -7.44
C LYS A 99 -25.29 19.05 -6.06
N ALA A 100 -24.50 19.04 -5.00
CA ALA A 100 -25.02 19.08 -3.64
C ALA A 100 -25.40 20.50 -3.24
N SER A 101 -26.60 20.67 -2.71
CA SER A 101 -27.08 21.97 -2.17
C SER A 101 -26.33 22.37 -0.90
N ASN A 102 -25.78 21.40 -0.18
CA ASN A 102 -24.97 21.58 1.03
C ASN A 102 -23.67 20.78 0.87
N PHE A 103 -22.65 21.45 0.37
CA PHE A 103 -21.30 20.88 0.20
C PHE A 103 -20.36 21.57 1.18
N ASP A 104 -19.63 20.79 1.95
CA ASP A 104 -18.61 21.29 2.87
C ASP A 104 -17.28 20.56 2.65
N GLU A 105 -16.18 21.30 2.74
CA GLU A 105 -14.83 20.80 2.59
C GLU A 105 -14.02 21.10 3.84
N VAL A 106 -13.57 20.05 4.52
CA VAL A 106 -12.76 20.16 5.74
C VAL A 106 -11.35 19.67 5.46
N LYS A 107 -10.38 20.58 5.62
CA LYS A 107 -8.95 20.23 5.52
C LYS A 107 -8.43 19.71 6.85
N LEU A 108 -7.83 18.51 6.83
CA LEU A 108 -7.19 17.91 7.98
C LEU A 108 -5.68 18.24 7.94
N GLU A 109 -5.29 19.32 8.58
CA GLU A 109 -3.89 19.82 8.53
C GLU A 109 -3.02 19.25 9.66
N VAL A 110 -3.64 18.80 10.76
CA VAL A 110 -2.92 18.34 11.95
C VAL A 110 -2.63 16.84 11.86
N SER A 111 -1.36 16.48 11.96
CA SER A 111 -0.92 15.08 12.01
C SER A 111 -0.83 14.60 13.47
N PHE A 112 -1.68 13.64 13.82
CA PHE A 112 -1.69 12.99 15.14
C PHE A 112 -0.71 11.81 15.24
N ARG A 113 -0.29 11.27 14.10
CA ARG A 113 0.54 10.06 14.02
C ARG A 113 2.03 10.35 14.25
N SER A 114 2.56 11.33 13.53
CA SER A 114 4.00 11.58 13.44
C SER A 114 4.44 12.69 14.40
N THR A 115 5.69 12.59 14.87
CA THR A 115 6.32 13.63 15.68
C THR A 115 6.81 14.80 14.82
N ALA A 116 7.08 15.94 15.43
CA ALA A 116 7.58 17.13 14.74
C ALA A 116 8.83 16.83 13.91
N THR A 117 9.82 16.15 14.46
CA THR A 117 11.08 15.81 13.76
C THR A 117 10.85 15.02 12.47
N VAL A 118 9.89 14.10 12.47
CA VAL A 118 9.55 13.30 11.26
C VAL A 118 8.87 14.19 10.23
N LEU A 119 7.90 15.01 10.65
CA LEU A 119 7.18 15.92 9.75
C LEU A 119 8.08 17.01 9.19
N ASP A 120 8.99 17.58 9.98
CA ASP A 120 9.96 18.56 9.53
C ASP A 120 10.91 17.99 8.47
N SER A 121 11.31 16.72 8.62
CA SER A 121 12.10 16.03 7.61
C SER A 121 11.33 15.89 6.29
N VAL A 122 10.05 15.55 6.34
CA VAL A 122 9.18 15.46 5.16
C VAL A 122 9.01 16.86 4.54
N ASN A 123 8.69 17.87 5.34
CA ASN A 123 8.54 19.25 4.87
C ASN A 123 9.82 19.77 4.21
N THR A 124 10.99 19.41 4.76
CA THR A 124 12.29 19.80 4.19
C THR A 124 12.53 19.17 2.82
N VAL A 125 12.26 17.87 2.70
CA VAL A 125 12.42 17.15 1.42
C VAL A 125 11.48 17.72 0.36
N PHE A 126 10.21 17.91 0.69
CA PHE A 126 9.20 18.42 -0.24
C PHE A 126 9.16 19.96 -0.30
N GLY A 127 10.04 20.65 0.38
CA GLY A 127 10.36 22.05 0.14
C GLY A 127 11.08 22.29 -1.20
N ASP A 128 11.72 21.24 -1.74
CA ASP A 128 12.36 21.27 -3.06
C ASP A 128 11.35 21.16 -4.20
N GLU A 129 11.48 22.02 -5.20
CA GLU A 129 10.53 22.10 -6.32
C GLU A 129 10.49 20.82 -7.17
N TYR A 130 11.61 20.10 -7.30
CA TYR A 130 11.64 18.82 -8.03
C TYR A 130 10.95 17.72 -7.22
N ALA A 131 11.12 17.70 -5.91
CA ALA A 131 10.49 16.72 -5.05
C ALA A 131 8.95 16.89 -4.98
N LYS A 132 8.46 18.12 -5.13
CA LYS A 132 7.01 18.42 -5.17
C LYS A 132 6.32 17.95 -6.43
N GLN A 133 7.03 17.81 -7.56
CA GLN A 133 6.42 17.51 -8.86
C GLN A 133 5.61 16.21 -8.82
N GLY A 134 4.35 16.30 -9.20
CA GLY A 134 3.42 15.18 -9.21
C GLY A 134 2.84 14.80 -7.84
N VAL A 135 3.29 15.43 -6.76
CA VAL A 135 2.76 15.19 -5.40
C VAL A 135 1.66 16.19 -5.05
N VAL A 136 1.87 17.46 -5.38
CA VAL A 136 0.88 18.55 -5.17
C VAL A 136 0.56 19.26 -6.47
N LEU A 137 -0.50 20.06 -6.49
CA LEU A 137 -0.80 20.94 -7.60
C LEU A 137 0.22 22.08 -7.66
N GLU A 138 0.37 22.63 -8.84
CA GLU A 138 1.22 23.81 -9.06
C GLU A 138 0.78 24.97 -8.15
N GLY A 139 1.73 25.50 -7.38
CA GLY A 139 1.49 26.58 -6.43
C GLY A 139 1.01 26.14 -5.04
N GLU A 140 0.84 24.85 -4.78
CA GLU A 140 0.58 24.32 -3.43
C GLU A 140 1.90 23.98 -2.70
N ASP A 141 1.93 24.26 -1.40
CA ASP A 141 3.01 23.87 -0.50
C ASP A 141 2.62 22.67 0.37
N ILE A 142 3.61 21.85 0.70
CA ILE A 142 3.46 20.76 1.65
C ILE A 142 3.90 21.25 3.02
N THR A 143 2.92 21.41 3.93
CA THR A 143 3.19 21.77 5.32
C THR A 143 2.38 20.88 6.22
N HIS A 144 3.02 20.27 7.19
CA HIS A 144 2.40 19.42 8.19
C HIS A 144 2.46 20.09 9.56
N ILE A 145 1.35 20.06 10.28
CA ILE A 145 1.26 20.58 11.65
C ILE A 145 1.29 19.38 12.61
N PRO A 146 2.35 19.25 13.44
CA PRO A 146 2.43 18.14 14.38
C PRO A 146 1.52 18.38 15.58
N PHE A 147 0.70 17.39 15.94
CA PHE A 147 0.02 17.37 17.24
C PHE A 147 0.99 17.01 18.38
N ARG A 148 1.95 16.11 18.09
CA ARG A 148 2.89 15.55 19.08
C ARG A 148 4.15 16.40 19.19
N LEU A 149 4.00 17.61 19.71
CA LEU A 149 5.08 18.60 19.79
C LEU A 149 6.18 18.25 20.82
N GLY A 150 5.85 17.53 21.88
CA GLY A 150 6.80 17.17 22.96
C GLY A 150 7.46 15.81 22.79
N ASP A 151 7.06 15.05 21.77
CA ASP A 151 7.57 13.70 21.56
C ASP A 151 8.86 13.71 20.73
N GLY A 152 9.84 12.89 21.16
CA GLY A 152 11.08 12.69 20.42
C GLY A 152 10.83 11.97 19.10
N GLY A 153 11.59 12.34 18.08
CA GLY A 153 11.62 11.67 16.78
C GLY A 153 13.04 11.60 16.25
N ARG A 154 13.29 10.67 15.33
CA ARG A 154 14.58 10.50 14.68
C ARG A 154 14.41 10.08 13.24
N VAL A 155 15.09 10.76 12.35
CA VAL A 155 15.22 10.37 10.93
C VAL A 155 16.70 10.17 10.65
N GLU A 156 17.04 9.04 10.06
CA GLU A 156 18.42 8.69 9.70
C GLU A 156 18.50 8.35 8.23
N LEU A 157 19.44 8.96 7.55
CA LEU A 157 19.82 8.57 6.17
C LEU A 157 21.12 7.76 6.26
N TRP A 158 21.05 6.50 5.85
CA TRP A 158 22.24 5.67 5.80
C TRP A 158 22.95 5.82 4.46
N PRO A 159 24.31 5.75 4.45
CA PRO A 159 25.06 5.76 3.21
C PRO A 159 24.75 4.51 2.37
N LEU A 160 24.92 4.65 1.06
CA LEU A 160 24.79 3.51 0.16
C LEU A 160 25.83 2.42 0.52
N VAL A 161 25.39 1.17 0.48
CA VAL A 161 26.28 0.02 0.65
C VAL A 161 27.03 -0.19 -0.67
N GLU A 162 28.34 0.07 -0.67
CA GLU A 162 29.17 -0.12 -1.86
C GLU A 162 29.35 -1.61 -2.18
N PRO A 163 29.42 -1.98 -3.46
CA PRO A 163 29.81 -3.34 -3.85
C PRO A 163 31.21 -3.65 -3.28
N GLN A 164 31.37 -4.83 -2.68
CA GLN A 164 32.72 -5.33 -2.44
C GLN A 164 33.24 -5.87 -3.77
N GLU A 165 34.43 -5.42 -4.17
CA GLU A 165 35.18 -6.08 -5.23
C GLU A 165 35.35 -7.52 -4.78
N GLY A 166 34.70 -8.46 -5.46
CA GLY A 166 34.93 -9.88 -5.24
C GLY A 166 36.40 -10.15 -5.55
N GLU A 167 37.01 -11.03 -4.79
CA GLU A 167 38.35 -11.55 -5.17
C GLU A 167 38.30 -11.90 -6.66
N ASN A 168 39.23 -11.32 -7.42
CA ASN A 168 39.34 -11.54 -8.86
C ASN A 168 39.44 -13.06 -9.07
N PRO A 169 38.44 -13.75 -9.60
CA PRO A 169 38.43 -15.19 -9.59
C PRO A 169 39.60 -15.64 -10.47
N ASP A 170 40.55 -16.37 -9.88
CA ASP A 170 41.59 -17.07 -10.61
C ASP A 170 40.88 -17.81 -11.77
N MET A 171 41.27 -17.52 -13.01
CA MET A 171 40.59 -18.02 -14.22
C MET A 171 40.53 -19.56 -14.28
N TRP A 172 41.30 -20.22 -13.43
CA TRP A 172 41.44 -21.68 -13.35
C TRP A 172 40.56 -22.35 -12.27
N ARG A 173 39.86 -21.59 -11.42
CA ARG A 173 38.96 -22.21 -10.44
C ARG A 173 37.66 -22.68 -11.11
N PRO A 174 37.26 -23.95 -10.90
CA PRO A 174 35.95 -24.44 -11.38
C PRO A 174 34.80 -23.54 -10.93
N PRO A 175 33.73 -23.34 -11.72
CA PRO A 175 32.62 -22.50 -11.37
C PRO A 175 31.94 -22.85 -10.03
N VAL A 176 32.01 -24.10 -9.60
CA VAL A 176 31.48 -24.61 -8.32
C VAL A 176 32.22 -24.11 -7.07
N GLU A 177 33.50 -23.65 -7.23
CA GLU A 177 34.31 -23.11 -6.12
C GLU A 177 34.24 -21.58 -6.01
N ARG A 178 33.49 -20.93 -6.90
CA ARG A 178 33.30 -19.49 -6.83
C ARG A 178 32.33 -19.19 -5.70
N VAL A 179 32.81 -18.78 -4.55
CA VAL A 179 31.99 -18.14 -3.52
C VAL A 179 31.60 -16.77 -4.08
N PRO A 180 30.34 -16.54 -4.46
CA PRO A 180 29.90 -15.23 -4.92
C PRO A 180 30.18 -14.24 -3.78
N GLY A 181 30.82 -13.13 -4.08
CA GLY A 181 30.97 -12.05 -3.11
C GLY A 181 29.59 -11.70 -2.55
N GLU A 182 29.53 -11.40 -1.26
CA GLU A 182 28.27 -11.08 -0.61
C GLU A 182 27.61 -9.90 -1.32
N SER A 183 26.34 -10.08 -1.75
CA SER A 183 25.62 -9.03 -2.49
C SER A 183 25.41 -7.79 -1.62
N THR A 184 25.42 -6.61 -2.22
CA THR A 184 25.10 -5.35 -1.53
C THR A 184 23.76 -5.42 -0.80
N SER A 185 22.78 -6.10 -1.41
CA SER A 185 21.47 -6.36 -0.82
C SER A 185 21.55 -7.22 0.45
N SER A 186 22.34 -8.30 0.42
CA SER A 186 22.53 -9.17 1.59
C SER A 186 23.24 -8.43 2.72
N ARG A 187 24.26 -7.64 2.40
CA ARG A 187 24.95 -6.80 3.40
C ARG A 187 24.04 -5.78 4.04
N LEU A 188 23.22 -5.09 3.23
CA LEU A 188 22.23 -4.15 3.74
C LEU A 188 21.21 -4.86 4.64
N ALA A 189 20.71 -6.02 4.23
CA ALA A 189 19.78 -6.80 5.01
C ALA A 189 20.37 -7.23 6.36
N LYS A 190 21.64 -7.65 6.39
CA LYS A 190 22.37 -7.96 7.63
C LYS A 190 22.50 -6.75 8.54
N MET A 191 22.87 -5.60 7.99
CA MET A 191 23.00 -4.36 8.77
C MET A 191 21.67 -3.97 9.42
N ILE A 192 20.55 -4.04 8.67
CA ILE A 192 19.22 -3.76 9.19
C ILE A 192 18.85 -4.76 10.29
N ALA A 193 19.01 -6.06 10.04
CA ALA A 193 18.70 -7.10 11.02
C ALA A 193 19.50 -6.95 12.30
N ALA A 194 20.81 -6.67 12.18
CA ALA A 194 21.70 -6.43 13.32
C ALA A 194 21.26 -5.20 14.12
N LYS A 195 20.89 -4.10 13.45
CA LYS A 195 20.41 -2.87 14.10
C LYS A 195 19.13 -3.10 14.88
N ILE A 196 18.16 -3.79 14.29
CA ILE A 196 16.90 -4.15 14.95
C ILE A 196 17.18 -5.00 16.20
N LYS A 197 18.01 -6.04 16.05
CA LYS A 197 18.39 -6.91 17.17
C LYS A 197 19.10 -6.14 18.29
N GLU A 198 20.04 -5.28 17.94
CA GLU A 198 20.75 -4.43 18.90
C GLU A 198 19.79 -3.57 19.72
N GLN A 199 18.90 -2.86 19.06
CA GLN A 199 17.95 -1.95 19.74
C GLN A 199 16.99 -2.71 20.68
N VAL A 200 16.47 -3.86 20.23
CA VAL A 200 15.60 -4.70 21.06
C VAL A 200 16.37 -5.30 22.23
N SER A 201 17.61 -5.78 22.01
CA SER A 201 18.44 -6.38 23.07
C SER A 201 18.91 -5.35 24.10
N ARG A 202 19.13 -4.12 23.68
CA ARG A 202 19.49 -3.00 24.57
C ARG A 202 18.31 -2.52 25.42
N GLY A 203 17.09 -2.88 25.03
CA GLY A 203 15.86 -2.47 25.71
C GLY A 203 15.52 -1.00 25.47
N ASP A 204 15.83 -0.46 24.29
CA ASP A 204 15.48 0.92 23.93
C ASP A 204 14.00 1.17 24.18
N ILE A 205 13.69 2.34 24.77
CA ILE A 205 12.32 2.67 25.14
C ILE A 205 11.57 3.29 23.97
N LEU A 206 10.43 2.70 23.62
CA LEU A 206 9.44 3.30 22.73
C LEU A 206 8.64 4.33 23.53
N VAL A 207 9.07 5.59 23.46
CA VAL A 207 8.56 6.68 24.32
C VAL A 207 7.03 6.81 24.20
N SER A 208 6.48 6.72 23.02
CA SER A 208 5.03 6.84 22.78
C SER A 208 4.19 5.77 23.48
N GLN A 209 4.79 4.64 23.85
CA GLN A 209 4.13 3.50 24.51
C GLN A 209 4.66 3.25 25.92
N ASN A 210 5.66 4.01 26.35
CA ASN A 210 6.35 3.88 27.64
C ASN A 210 6.76 2.43 27.98
N ARG A 211 7.31 1.72 26.98
CA ARG A 211 7.78 0.33 27.10
C ARG A 211 9.00 0.07 26.23
N PRO A 212 9.77 -1.00 26.50
CA PRO A 212 10.82 -1.43 25.58
C PRO A 212 10.29 -1.75 24.19
N VAL A 213 11.10 -1.40 23.18
CA VAL A 213 10.83 -1.71 21.77
C VAL A 213 10.85 -3.24 21.55
N ARG A 214 10.01 -3.73 20.65
CA ARG A 214 9.87 -5.14 20.30
C ARG A 214 9.99 -5.30 18.78
N TYR A 215 10.30 -6.49 18.27
CA TYR A 215 10.40 -6.78 16.84
C TYR A 215 9.15 -6.35 16.05
N ARG A 216 7.96 -6.48 16.61
CA ARG A 216 6.69 -6.07 15.98
C ARG A 216 6.52 -4.56 15.82
N ASP A 217 7.39 -3.76 16.44
CA ASP A 217 7.32 -2.29 16.32
C ASP A 217 8.12 -1.78 15.11
N TYR A 218 8.81 -2.66 14.38
CA TYR A 218 9.54 -2.32 13.17
C TYR A 218 8.72 -2.67 11.93
N MET A 219 8.72 -1.75 10.96
CA MET A 219 8.15 -1.96 9.64
C MET A 219 9.20 -1.61 8.59
N ILE A 220 9.47 -2.54 7.68
CA ILE A 220 10.39 -2.35 6.56
C ILE A 220 9.56 -2.15 5.31
N LEU A 221 9.65 -0.97 4.71
CA LEU A 221 8.97 -0.63 3.46
C LEU A 221 9.94 -0.77 2.29
N VAL A 222 9.50 -1.39 1.21
CA VAL A 222 10.27 -1.55 -0.02
C VAL A 222 9.47 -1.01 -1.19
N GLN A 223 10.13 -0.34 -2.13
CA GLN A 223 9.46 0.21 -3.32
C GLN A 223 8.96 -0.91 -4.25
N ARG A 224 9.68 -2.00 -4.36
CA ARG A 224 9.33 -3.17 -5.18
C ARG A 224 9.67 -4.45 -4.43
N ARG A 225 8.81 -5.45 -4.55
CA ARG A 225 9.11 -6.81 -4.08
C ARG A 225 10.06 -7.47 -5.06
N ASN A 226 11.31 -7.55 -4.68
CA ASN A 226 12.39 -8.20 -5.42
C ASN A 226 13.15 -9.16 -4.48
N SER A 227 14.27 -9.71 -4.93
CA SER A 227 15.14 -10.62 -4.15
C SER A 227 15.58 -10.04 -2.80
N PHE A 228 15.64 -8.71 -2.66
CA PHE A 228 15.97 -8.06 -1.38
C PHE A 228 15.02 -8.46 -0.25
N VAL A 229 13.72 -8.65 -0.55
CA VAL A 229 12.73 -9.04 0.48
C VAL A 229 13.04 -10.44 1.01
N GLU A 230 13.41 -11.37 0.13
CA GLU A 230 13.79 -12.74 0.52
C GLU A 230 15.09 -12.74 1.33
N GLU A 231 16.08 -11.96 0.89
CA GLU A 231 17.34 -11.78 1.62
C GLU A 231 17.09 -11.15 2.99
N MET A 232 16.23 -10.15 3.09
CA MET A 232 15.87 -9.49 4.35
C MET A 232 15.23 -10.46 5.35
N VAL A 233 14.27 -11.28 4.89
CA VAL A 233 13.64 -12.32 5.71
C VAL A 233 14.66 -13.35 6.18
N ARG A 234 15.56 -13.79 5.28
CA ARG A 234 16.61 -14.73 5.59
C ARG A 234 17.58 -14.18 6.66
N GLU A 235 18.07 -12.95 6.46
CA GLU A 235 19.01 -12.34 7.39
C GLU A 235 18.40 -12.00 8.74
N CYS A 236 17.12 -11.62 8.79
CA CYS A 236 16.39 -11.49 10.04
C CYS A 236 16.30 -12.82 10.79
N LYS A 237 15.96 -13.92 10.11
CA LYS A 237 15.93 -15.26 10.71
C LYS A 237 17.31 -15.66 11.22
N ASN A 238 18.36 -15.45 10.44
CA ASN A 238 19.76 -15.74 10.81
C ASN A 238 20.18 -14.96 12.07
N ALA A 239 19.74 -13.71 12.19
CA ALA A 239 19.97 -12.88 13.36
C ALA A 239 19.09 -13.25 14.58
N GLY A 240 18.10 -14.14 14.43
CA GLY A 240 17.13 -14.45 15.47
C GLY A 240 16.08 -13.36 15.67
N VAL A 241 15.84 -12.53 14.65
CA VAL A 241 14.78 -11.53 14.63
C VAL A 241 13.51 -12.18 14.08
N ASN A 242 12.45 -12.20 14.88
CA ASN A 242 11.16 -12.73 14.44
C ASN A 242 10.55 -11.79 13.41
N VAL A 243 10.37 -12.29 12.19
CA VAL A 243 9.73 -11.57 11.08
C VAL A 243 8.39 -12.24 10.80
N SER A 244 7.34 -11.43 10.68
CA SER A 244 6.07 -11.84 10.09
C SER A 244 6.33 -12.18 8.62
N GLY A 245 5.92 -13.37 8.18
CA GLY A 245 6.22 -13.86 6.85
C GLY A 245 5.70 -12.94 5.75
N VAL A 246 6.29 -13.06 4.57
CA VAL A 246 5.85 -12.36 3.35
C VAL A 246 4.44 -12.84 3.01
N ASP A 247 3.49 -11.94 2.99
CA ASP A 247 2.06 -12.13 3.16
C ASP A 247 1.27 -12.94 2.12
N LYS A 248 1.89 -13.60 1.18
CA LYS A 248 1.17 -14.52 0.28
C LYS A 248 1.96 -15.79 0.12
N ILE A 249 1.62 -16.79 0.94
CA ILE A 249 1.95 -18.17 0.61
C ILE A 249 1.26 -18.46 -0.73
N ARG A 250 2.03 -18.54 -1.80
CA ARG A 250 1.54 -19.08 -3.06
C ARG A 250 1.37 -20.57 -2.84
N LEU A 251 0.11 -20.95 -2.60
CA LEU A 251 -0.21 -22.30 -2.16
C LEU A 251 0.33 -23.37 -3.13
N LEU A 252 0.21 -23.10 -4.44
CA LEU A 252 0.67 -24.00 -5.50
C LEU A 252 2.20 -24.07 -5.65
N GLU A 253 2.96 -23.18 -5.04
CA GLU A 253 4.43 -23.20 -5.05
C GLU A 253 5.01 -23.92 -3.84
N GLN A 254 4.17 -24.34 -2.89
CA GLN A 254 4.61 -25.13 -1.73
C GLN A 254 4.84 -26.57 -2.14
N ILE A 255 6.01 -27.12 -1.82
CA ILE A 255 6.41 -28.49 -2.18
C ILE A 255 5.34 -29.52 -1.75
N ALA A 256 4.85 -29.45 -0.52
CA ALA A 256 3.81 -30.33 -0.04
C ALA A 256 2.48 -30.25 -0.83
N VAL A 257 2.16 -29.08 -1.40
CA VAL A 257 0.98 -28.91 -2.24
C VAL A 257 1.26 -29.43 -3.64
N GLN A 258 2.47 -29.20 -4.18
CA GLN A 258 2.91 -29.76 -5.46
C GLN A 258 2.88 -31.29 -5.44
N ASP A 259 3.37 -31.90 -4.37
CA ASP A 259 3.32 -33.37 -4.17
C ASP A 259 1.88 -33.88 -4.19
N LEU A 260 0.97 -33.20 -3.48
CA LEU A 260 -0.46 -33.58 -3.48
C LEU A 260 -1.13 -33.39 -4.85
N VAL A 261 -0.77 -32.32 -5.57
CA VAL A 261 -1.26 -32.07 -6.94
C VAL A 261 -0.72 -33.14 -7.88
N ALA A 262 0.58 -33.45 -7.80
CA ALA A 262 1.19 -34.52 -8.61
C ALA A 262 0.53 -35.89 -8.36
N LEU A 263 0.29 -36.22 -7.10
CA LEU A 263 -0.45 -37.44 -6.73
C LEU A 263 -1.87 -37.44 -7.31
N GLY A 264 -2.58 -36.31 -7.23
CA GLY A 264 -3.91 -36.18 -7.80
C GLY A 264 -3.93 -36.32 -9.33
N GLN A 265 -2.94 -35.75 -10.01
CA GLN A 265 -2.77 -35.89 -11.45
C GLN A 265 -2.45 -37.34 -11.86
N PHE A 266 -1.56 -38.00 -11.13
CA PHE A 266 -1.25 -39.41 -11.35
C PHE A 266 -2.48 -40.31 -11.17
N LEU A 267 -3.32 -40.08 -10.17
CA LEU A 267 -4.56 -40.83 -9.98
C LEU A 267 -5.56 -40.64 -11.13
N LEU A 268 -5.57 -39.46 -11.75
CA LEU A 268 -6.40 -39.16 -12.92
C LEU A 268 -5.82 -39.73 -14.22
N LEU A 269 -4.49 -39.77 -14.34
CA LEU A 269 -3.77 -40.27 -15.53
C LEU A 269 -2.60 -41.14 -15.06
N PRO A 270 -2.84 -42.44 -14.72
CA PRO A 270 -1.82 -43.36 -14.18
C PRO A 270 -0.62 -43.64 -15.11
N THR A 271 -0.66 -43.18 -16.36
CA THR A 271 0.43 -43.31 -17.34
C THR A 271 1.35 -42.07 -17.40
N ASP A 272 1.08 -41.07 -16.57
CA ASP A 272 1.89 -39.86 -16.50
C ASP A 272 3.03 -39.99 -15.47
N ASP A 273 4.08 -40.69 -15.90
CA ASP A 273 5.29 -40.89 -15.08
C ASP A 273 6.11 -39.59 -14.90
N LEU A 274 5.93 -38.61 -15.78
CA LEU A 274 6.71 -37.37 -15.79
C LEU A 274 6.29 -36.43 -14.65
N THR A 275 5.02 -36.41 -14.33
CA THR A 275 4.50 -35.54 -13.24
C THR A 275 4.80 -36.12 -11.86
N LEU A 276 5.12 -37.41 -11.79
CA LEU A 276 5.42 -38.10 -10.54
C LEU A 276 6.91 -38.07 -10.18
N ALA A 277 7.79 -37.83 -11.15
CA ALA A 277 9.24 -37.73 -11.01
C ALA A 277 9.69 -36.35 -10.53
#